data_bcda1b6a2bab55cd21d2159ddc9f018d
#
_entry.id   bcda1b6a2bab55cd21d2159ddc9f018d
#
_cell.length_a   1.000
_cell.length_b   1.000
_cell.length_c   1.000
_cell.angle_alpha   90.00
_cell.angle_beta   90.00
_cell.angle_gamma   90.00
#
_symmetry.space_group_name_H-M   'P 1'
#
loop_
_entity.id
_entity.type
_entity.pdbx_description
1 polymer ?
#
loop_
_entity_poly.entity_id
_entity_poly.type
_entity_poly.pdbx_seq_one_letter_code
_entity_poly.pdbx_strand_id
1 'polypeptide(L)'
;MTINDKASKHIVCFSGGHSSGLVAIEVARRFGAEDTILLNHNISPLVELDDIKRFKQQIADYLNIEITYANHPEWETKTPIQVCIDAKTWVNPANRQILCTHRLKTTPAFNWYKQNYSDGDVVYFGFDKSEKARITRRSQLMGQQGYKTDYPLALWSDRTINSTREVGIDPPSAYSKFKHANCIGCLKAGWQHWYVVFCHYP
;
A
#
# COMPACT_ATOMS: atom_id res chain seq x y z
N MET A 1 10.65 -19.52 -32.31
CA MET A 1 10.13 -19.17 -30.96
C MET A 1 10.31 -17.69 -30.80
N THR A 2 9.28 -16.90 -31.02
CA THR A 2 9.26 -15.47 -30.70
C THR A 2 9.18 -15.34 -29.18
N ILE A 3 10.29 -14.98 -28.54
CA ILE A 3 10.29 -14.52 -27.16
C ILE A 3 9.47 -13.24 -27.21
N ASN A 4 8.28 -13.28 -26.64
CA ASN A 4 7.46 -12.09 -26.46
C ASN A 4 8.15 -11.32 -25.33
N ASP A 5 9.05 -10.40 -25.67
CA ASP A 5 9.72 -9.49 -24.73
C ASP A 5 8.68 -8.49 -24.20
N LYS A 6 7.78 -8.97 -23.35
CA LYS A 6 6.90 -8.08 -22.59
C LYS A 6 7.79 -7.34 -21.60
N ALA A 7 7.84 -6.01 -21.73
CA ALA A 7 8.56 -5.17 -20.76
C ALA A 7 8.14 -5.50 -19.33
N SER A 8 9.11 -5.63 -18.43
CA SER A 8 8.86 -5.91 -17.01
C SER A 8 8.07 -4.78 -16.39
N LYS A 9 7.04 -5.08 -15.60
CA LYS A 9 6.25 -4.08 -14.89
C LYS A 9 6.78 -3.86 -13.47
N HIS A 10 6.70 -2.62 -13.05
CA HIS A 10 7.13 -2.13 -11.75
C HIS A 10 5.91 -1.81 -10.89
N ILE A 11 5.52 -2.75 -10.01
CA ILE A 11 4.26 -2.71 -9.27
C ILE A 11 4.49 -2.07 -7.90
N VAL A 12 4.05 -0.86 -7.70
CA VAL A 12 4.15 -0.15 -6.42
C VAL A 12 2.95 -0.48 -5.54
N CYS A 13 3.18 -1.04 -4.34
CA CYS A 13 2.16 -1.18 -3.31
C CYS A 13 1.78 0.21 -2.76
N PHE A 14 0.90 0.91 -3.47
CA PHE A 14 0.56 2.30 -3.26
C PHE A 14 -0.57 2.47 -2.26
N SER A 15 -0.24 2.61 -0.97
CA SER A 15 -1.22 2.64 0.13
C SER A 15 -1.81 4.03 0.44
N GLY A 16 -1.37 5.09 -0.23
CA GLY A 16 -1.77 6.47 0.05
C GLY A 16 -1.03 7.13 1.24
N GLY A 17 -0.08 6.46 1.85
CA GLY A 17 0.84 7.08 2.81
C GLY A 17 2.04 7.73 2.11
N HIS A 18 2.68 8.71 2.78
CA HIS A 18 3.81 9.47 2.24
C HIS A 18 4.93 8.58 1.71
N SER A 19 5.34 7.56 2.47
CA SER A 19 6.39 6.61 2.03
C SER A 19 6.03 5.89 0.72
N SER A 20 4.78 5.48 0.53
CA SER A 20 4.36 4.85 -0.72
C SER A 20 4.27 5.84 -1.88
N GLY A 21 3.98 7.12 -1.61
CA GLY A 21 4.05 8.19 -2.60
C GLY A 21 5.49 8.43 -3.07
N LEU A 22 6.46 8.49 -2.15
CA LEU A 22 7.88 8.60 -2.51
C LEU A 22 8.35 7.42 -3.37
N VAL A 23 7.97 6.20 -3.01
CA VAL A 23 8.31 5.00 -3.82
C VAL A 23 7.68 5.07 -5.20
N ALA A 24 6.42 5.53 -5.32
CA ALA A 24 5.76 5.69 -6.61
C ALA A 24 6.54 6.66 -7.53
N ILE A 25 6.96 7.81 -6.99
CA ILE A 25 7.74 8.80 -7.73
C ILE A 25 9.11 8.24 -8.15
N GLU A 26 9.84 7.61 -7.22
CA GLU A 26 11.17 7.06 -7.50
C GLU A 26 11.12 5.94 -8.56
N VAL A 27 10.15 5.04 -8.47
CA VAL A 27 9.98 3.93 -9.41
C VAL A 27 9.61 4.47 -10.79
N ALA A 28 8.65 5.38 -10.88
CA ALA A 28 8.25 5.97 -12.16
C ALA A 28 9.36 6.80 -12.82
N ARG A 29 10.18 7.52 -12.03
CA ARG A 29 11.34 8.25 -12.55
C ARG A 29 12.43 7.33 -13.09
N ARG A 30 12.60 6.15 -12.48
CA ARG A 30 13.67 5.21 -12.85
C ARG A 30 13.30 4.33 -14.03
N PHE A 31 12.05 3.89 -14.11
CA PHE A 31 11.63 2.86 -15.05
C PHE A 31 10.60 3.34 -16.08
N GLY A 32 10.10 4.55 -15.93
CA GLY A 32 9.03 5.10 -16.78
C GLY A 32 7.63 4.92 -16.18
N ALA A 33 6.76 5.88 -16.48
CA ALA A 33 5.36 5.85 -16.05
C ALA A 33 4.58 4.70 -16.71
N GLU A 34 4.89 4.41 -17.96
CA GLU A 34 4.25 3.38 -18.79
C GLU A 34 4.49 1.95 -18.27
N ASP A 35 5.61 1.72 -17.57
CA ASP A 35 5.95 0.43 -16.96
C ASP A 35 5.68 0.37 -15.46
N THR A 36 5.16 1.47 -14.88
CA THR A 36 4.83 1.56 -13.46
C THR A 36 3.34 1.35 -13.22
N ILE A 37 3.00 0.49 -12.26
CA ILE A 37 1.62 0.24 -11.83
C ILE A 37 1.46 0.70 -10.38
N LEU A 38 0.50 1.59 -10.11
CA LEU A 38 0.13 2.01 -8.76
C LEU A 38 -0.97 1.09 -8.22
N LEU A 39 -0.59 0.00 -7.56
CA LEU A 39 -1.54 -0.97 -7.01
C LEU A 39 -2.05 -0.53 -5.63
N ASN A 40 -3.34 -0.28 -5.53
CA ASN A 40 -4.01 0.14 -4.30
C ASN A 40 -5.19 -0.79 -3.96
N HIS A 41 -5.70 -0.66 -2.73
CA HIS A 41 -6.92 -1.29 -2.25
C HIS A 41 -7.81 -0.20 -1.68
N ASN A 42 -8.99 -0.02 -2.23
CA ASN A 42 -9.99 0.87 -1.63
C ASN A 42 -10.39 0.35 -0.25
N ILE A 43 -10.58 1.27 0.64
CA ILE A 43 -11.08 1.05 1.99
C ILE A 43 -12.41 1.77 2.09
N SER A 44 -13.35 1.23 2.86
CA SER A 44 -14.66 1.84 3.06
C SER A 44 -14.54 3.35 3.32
N PRO A 45 -15.32 4.18 2.61
CA PRO A 45 -15.30 5.64 2.78
C PRO A 45 -15.68 6.08 4.19
N LEU A 46 -16.29 5.19 4.99
CA LEU A 46 -16.60 5.46 6.39
C LEU A 46 -15.35 5.55 7.29
N VAL A 47 -14.22 5.01 6.84
CA VAL A 47 -12.99 4.89 7.65
C VAL A 47 -11.72 5.34 6.94
N GLU A 48 -11.76 5.62 5.64
CA GLU A 48 -10.63 6.22 4.93
C GLU A 48 -10.82 7.75 4.90
N LEU A 49 -9.81 8.48 5.38
CA LEU A 49 -9.84 9.94 5.36
C LEU A 49 -9.78 10.45 3.91
N ASP A 50 -10.59 11.45 3.59
CA ASP A 50 -10.63 12.06 2.25
C ASP A 50 -9.28 12.66 1.84
N ASP A 51 -8.50 13.13 2.80
CA ASP A 51 -7.17 13.66 2.55
C ASP A 51 -6.17 12.58 2.08
N ILE A 52 -6.38 11.31 2.47
CA ILE A 52 -5.63 10.18 1.91
C ILE A 52 -6.00 9.97 0.43
N LYS A 53 -7.28 10.10 0.08
CA LYS A 53 -7.74 10.01 -1.31
C LYS A 53 -7.18 11.17 -2.15
N ARG A 54 -7.21 12.40 -1.61
CA ARG A 54 -6.56 13.56 -2.24
C ARG A 54 -5.10 13.27 -2.56
N PHE A 55 -4.32 12.81 -1.56
CA PHE A 55 -2.91 12.53 -1.74
C PHE A 55 -2.66 11.42 -2.78
N LYS A 56 -3.46 10.35 -2.75
CA LYS A 56 -3.38 9.29 -3.79
C LYS A 56 -3.59 9.88 -5.18
N GLN A 57 -4.63 10.67 -5.36
CA GLN A 57 -4.95 11.25 -6.66
C GLN A 57 -3.87 12.22 -7.13
N GLN A 58 -3.39 13.12 -6.27
CA GLN A 58 -2.33 14.06 -6.63
C GLN A 58 -1.02 13.38 -7.08
N ILE A 59 -0.64 12.27 -6.43
CA ILE A 59 0.53 11.48 -6.88
C ILE A 59 0.25 10.82 -8.23
N ALA A 60 -0.93 10.25 -8.43
CA ALA A 60 -1.33 9.62 -9.69
C ALA A 60 -1.34 10.64 -10.85
N ASP A 61 -1.92 11.82 -10.62
CA ASP A 61 -1.97 12.92 -11.60
C ASP A 61 -0.57 13.43 -11.93
N TYR A 62 0.28 13.64 -10.91
CA TYR A 62 1.68 14.08 -11.10
C TYR A 62 2.48 13.09 -11.97
N LEU A 63 2.25 11.79 -11.79
CA LEU A 63 2.94 10.75 -12.55
C LEU A 63 2.27 10.45 -13.90
N ASN A 64 1.07 10.96 -14.12
CA ASN A 64 0.19 10.59 -15.24
C ASN A 64 -0.04 9.07 -15.31
N ILE A 65 -0.27 8.45 -14.14
CA ILE A 65 -0.53 7.01 -14.00
C ILE A 65 -1.89 6.82 -13.32
N GLU A 66 -2.77 6.05 -13.93
CA GLU A 66 -4.04 5.66 -13.31
C GLU A 66 -3.81 4.66 -12.18
N ILE A 67 -4.51 4.85 -11.05
CA ILE A 67 -4.42 3.92 -9.92
C ILE A 67 -5.16 2.62 -10.24
N THR A 68 -4.43 1.51 -10.19
CA THR A 68 -5.01 0.17 -10.32
C THR A 68 -5.54 -0.31 -8.97
N TYR A 69 -6.82 -0.64 -8.90
CA TYR A 69 -7.46 -1.09 -7.67
C TYR A 69 -7.67 -2.60 -7.63
N ALA A 70 -7.05 -3.27 -6.66
CA ALA A 70 -7.34 -4.66 -6.31
C ALA A 70 -8.22 -4.67 -5.06
N ASN A 71 -9.53 -4.66 -5.23
CA ASN A 71 -10.48 -4.47 -4.15
C ASN A 71 -11.11 -5.78 -3.66
N HIS A 72 -11.47 -5.83 -2.37
CA HIS A 72 -12.46 -6.79 -1.90
C HIS A 72 -13.83 -6.44 -2.51
N PRO A 73 -14.66 -7.42 -2.94
CA PRO A 73 -15.95 -7.12 -3.58
C PRO A 73 -16.88 -6.21 -2.77
N GLU A 74 -16.86 -6.34 -1.44
CA GLU A 74 -17.69 -5.55 -0.53
C GLU A 74 -16.92 -4.39 0.17
N TRP A 75 -15.86 -3.87 -0.45
CA TRP A 75 -14.99 -2.87 0.19
C TRP A 75 -15.71 -1.59 0.63
N GLU A 76 -16.77 -1.20 -0.06
CA GLU A 76 -17.53 0.02 0.23
C GLU A 76 -18.26 -0.08 1.57
N THR A 77 -18.82 -1.21 1.88
CA THR A 77 -19.66 -1.43 3.06
C THR A 77 -18.95 -2.14 4.21
N LYS A 78 -17.87 -2.87 3.93
CA LYS A 78 -17.12 -3.63 4.93
C LYS A 78 -16.00 -2.79 5.54
N THR A 79 -16.26 -2.21 6.70
CA THR A 79 -15.18 -1.60 7.50
C THR A 79 -14.24 -2.67 8.07
N PRO A 80 -12.99 -2.31 8.45
CA PRO A 80 -12.07 -3.24 9.10
C PRO A 80 -12.64 -3.91 10.36
N ILE A 81 -13.43 -3.17 11.15
CA ILE A 81 -14.08 -3.70 12.36
C ILE A 81 -15.20 -4.67 11.97
N GLN A 82 -16.05 -4.30 10.99
CA GLN A 82 -17.15 -5.14 10.54
C GLN A 82 -16.67 -6.50 10.03
N VAL A 83 -15.56 -6.54 9.29
CA VAL A 83 -14.93 -7.80 8.84
C VAL A 83 -14.62 -8.74 10.02
N CYS A 84 -14.16 -8.18 11.13
CA CYS A 84 -13.82 -8.98 12.33
C CYS A 84 -15.06 -9.39 13.12
N ILE A 85 -16.07 -8.52 13.22
CA ILE A 85 -17.36 -8.84 13.87
C ILE A 85 -18.06 -9.97 13.13
N ASP A 86 -18.22 -9.87 11.82
CA ASP A 86 -18.88 -10.89 11.00
C ASP A 86 -18.20 -12.26 11.10
N ALA A 87 -16.87 -12.26 11.20
CA ALA A 87 -16.09 -13.48 11.33
C ALA A 87 -15.93 -13.96 12.78
N LYS A 88 -16.40 -13.20 13.77
CA LYS A 88 -16.22 -13.46 15.21
C LYS A 88 -14.76 -13.70 15.60
N THR A 89 -13.81 -13.08 14.90
CA THR A 89 -12.37 -13.21 15.16
C THR A 89 -11.59 -11.99 14.68
N TRP A 90 -10.51 -11.65 15.40
CA TRP A 90 -9.61 -10.53 15.06
C TRP A 90 -8.45 -10.94 14.15
N VAL A 91 -8.10 -12.23 14.16
CA VAL A 91 -6.94 -12.77 13.45
C VAL A 91 -7.34 -13.93 12.56
N ASN A 92 -6.63 -14.08 11.46
CA ASN A 92 -6.72 -15.29 10.64
C ASN A 92 -6.06 -16.45 11.40
N PRO A 93 -6.79 -17.53 11.69
CA PRO A 93 -6.25 -18.68 12.45
C PRO A 93 -5.03 -19.32 11.81
N ALA A 94 -4.96 -19.35 10.46
CA ALA A 94 -3.90 -20.04 9.73
C ALA A 94 -2.55 -19.32 9.78
N ASN A 95 -2.54 -17.97 9.77
CA ASN A 95 -1.30 -17.20 9.67
C ASN A 95 -1.14 -16.08 10.70
N ARG A 96 -2.05 -15.97 11.66
CA ARG A 96 -2.07 -14.98 12.74
C ARG A 96 -2.09 -13.52 12.26
N GLN A 97 -2.33 -13.28 10.99
CA GLN A 97 -2.50 -11.92 10.45
C GLN A 97 -3.83 -11.33 10.93
N ILE A 98 -3.85 -10.03 11.21
CA ILE A 98 -5.09 -9.31 11.49
C ILE A 98 -6.08 -9.52 10.33
N LEU A 99 -7.29 -9.97 10.64
CA LEU A 99 -8.24 -10.49 9.66
C LEU A 99 -8.66 -9.46 8.61
N CYS A 100 -8.90 -8.20 9.02
CA CYS A 100 -9.25 -7.15 8.07
C CYS A 100 -8.12 -6.90 7.05
N THR A 101 -6.85 -6.92 7.49
CA THR A 101 -5.70 -6.79 6.56
C THR A 101 -5.66 -7.98 5.61
N HIS A 102 -5.91 -9.18 6.10
CA HIS A 102 -5.92 -10.37 5.26
C HIS A 102 -7.01 -10.29 4.21
N ARG A 103 -8.25 -10.06 4.61
CA ARG A 103 -9.41 -10.06 3.69
C ARG A 103 -9.46 -8.85 2.76
N LEU A 104 -9.24 -7.64 3.28
CA LEU A 104 -9.44 -6.42 2.51
C LEU A 104 -8.22 -5.99 1.68
N LYS A 105 -7.02 -6.51 1.97
CA LYS A 105 -5.79 -6.09 1.30
C LYS A 105 -4.97 -7.27 0.77
N THR A 106 -4.59 -8.22 1.65
CA THR A 106 -3.66 -9.27 1.26
C THR A 106 -4.27 -10.21 0.21
N THR A 107 -5.47 -10.73 0.46
CA THR A 107 -6.15 -11.63 -0.49
C THR A 107 -6.42 -10.96 -1.84
N PRO A 108 -7.01 -9.75 -1.91
CA PRO A 108 -7.16 -9.05 -3.18
C PRO A 108 -5.84 -8.82 -3.92
N ALA A 109 -4.78 -8.41 -3.22
CA ALA A 109 -3.47 -8.23 -3.83
C ALA A 109 -2.94 -9.52 -4.46
N PHE A 110 -2.97 -10.64 -3.72
CA PHE A 110 -2.49 -11.92 -4.25
C PHE A 110 -3.35 -12.45 -5.40
N ASN A 111 -4.68 -12.22 -5.38
CA ASN A 111 -5.54 -12.55 -6.50
C ASN A 111 -5.17 -11.73 -7.74
N TRP A 112 -4.88 -10.44 -7.55
CA TRP A 112 -4.42 -9.57 -8.63
C TRP A 112 -3.06 -10.01 -9.18
N TYR A 113 -2.07 -10.33 -8.31
CA TYR A 113 -0.75 -10.83 -8.76
C TYR A 113 -0.87 -12.11 -9.57
N LYS A 114 -1.69 -13.07 -9.14
CA LYS A 114 -1.90 -14.32 -9.88
C LYS A 114 -2.39 -14.13 -11.31
N GLN A 115 -3.10 -13.03 -11.58
CA GLN A 115 -3.68 -12.75 -12.88
C GLN A 115 -2.81 -11.84 -13.75
N ASN A 116 -1.99 -10.99 -13.14
CA ASN A 116 -1.34 -9.88 -13.82
C ASN A 116 0.19 -9.89 -13.74
N TYR A 117 0.78 -10.58 -12.74
CA TYR A 117 2.23 -10.65 -12.57
C TYR A 117 2.85 -11.58 -13.58
N SER A 118 3.94 -11.14 -14.21
CA SER A 118 4.75 -11.90 -15.16
C SER A 118 6.19 -12.08 -14.63
N ASP A 119 6.92 -13.07 -15.15
CA ASP A 119 8.33 -13.20 -14.81
C ASP A 119 9.10 -11.96 -15.30
N GLY A 120 9.92 -11.40 -14.40
CA GLY A 120 10.61 -10.14 -14.63
C GLY A 120 9.98 -8.96 -13.86
N ASP A 121 8.67 -9.00 -13.54
CA ASP A 121 8.02 -7.95 -12.75
C ASP A 121 8.61 -7.86 -11.34
N VAL A 122 8.54 -6.65 -10.75
CA VAL A 122 9.02 -6.38 -9.39
C VAL A 122 7.95 -5.63 -8.59
N VAL A 123 7.74 -6.06 -7.34
CA VAL A 123 6.79 -5.42 -6.42
C VAL A 123 7.54 -4.55 -5.41
N TYR A 124 7.21 -3.27 -5.36
CA TYR A 124 7.88 -2.25 -4.54
C TYR A 124 7.08 -1.90 -3.29
N PHE A 125 7.77 -1.81 -2.15
CA PHE A 125 7.18 -1.46 -0.85
C PHE A 125 7.85 -0.25 -0.22
N GLY A 126 7.06 0.64 0.40
CA GLY A 126 7.50 1.85 1.09
C GLY A 126 8.00 1.60 2.52
N PHE A 127 8.82 0.56 2.74
CA PHE A 127 9.48 0.32 4.04
C PHE A 127 10.84 1.00 4.05
N ASP A 128 11.17 1.64 5.17
CA ASP A 128 12.45 2.31 5.36
C ASP A 128 13.51 1.43 6.06
N LYS A 129 14.71 1.97 6.22
CA LYS A 129 15.86 1.26 6.83
C LYS A 129 15.61 0.79 8.26
N SER A 130 14.71 1.44 9.02
CA SER A 130 14.38 1.06 10.40
C SER A 130 13.49 -0.18 10.47
N GLU A 131 12.81 -0.53 9.36
CA GLU A 131 11.81 -1.58 9.28
C GLU A 131 12.37 -2.94 8.81
N LYS A 132 13.64 -3.25 9.11
CA LYS A 132 14.35 -4.46 8.64
C LYS A 132 13.55 -5.75 8.82
N ALA A 133 12.94 -5.97 9.99
CA ALA A 133 12.14 -7.16 10.27
C ALA A 133 10.89 -7.27 9.38
N ARG A 134 10.29 -6.14 8.99
CA ARG A 134 9.15 -6.10 8.05
C ARG A 134 9.62 -6.42 6.63
N ILE A 135 10.77 -5.88 6.21
CA ILE A 135 11.38 -6.14 4.92
C ILE A 135 11.66 -7.64 4.78
N THR A 136 12.41 -8.24 5.71
CA THR A 136 12.74 -9.67 5.70
C THR A 136 11.49 -10.54 5.59
N ARG A 137 10.51 -10.32 6.47
CA ARG A 137 9.27 -11.09 6.46
C ARG A 137 8.48 -10.93 5.16
N ARG A 138 8.43 -9.71 4.59
CA ARG A 138 7.73 -9.45 3.33
C ARG A 138 8.43 -10.10 2.16
N SER A 139 9.76 -9.98 2.07
CA SER A 139 10.56 -10.63 1.02
C SER A 139 10.39 -12.15 1.04
N GLN A 140 10.44 -12.76 2.22
CA GLN A 140 10.24 -14.21 2.36
C GLN A 140 8.83 -14.63 1.90
N LEU A 141 7.78 -13.92 2.36
CA LEU A 141 6.40 -14.23 1.98
C LEU A 141 6.18 -14.11 0.46
N MET A 142 6.69 -13.05 -0.14
CA MET A 142 6.54 -12.80 -1.58
C MET A 142 7.38 -13.79 -2.39
N GLY A 143 8.63 -14.05 -1.98
CA GLY A 143 9.53 -15.00 -2.63
C GLY A 143 9.00 -16.44 -2.61
N GLN A 144 8.36 -16.87 -1.51
CA GLN A 144 7.69 -18.19 -1.44
C GLN A 144 6.55 -18.35 -2.47
N GLN A 145 6.00 -17.23 -2.96
CA GLN A 145 4.97 -17.22 -3.99
C GLN A 145 5.52 -16.90 -5.40
N GLY A 146 6.86 -16.80 -5.54
CA GLY A 146 7.52 -16.51 -6.81
C GLY A 146 7.58 -15.03 -7.19
N TYR A 147 7.18 -14.09 -6.30
CA TYR A 147 7.19 -12.66 -6.59
C TYR A 147 8.49 -12.00 -6.14
N LYS A 148 9.15 -11.26 -7.03
CA LYS A 148 10.32 -10.41 -6.73
C LYS A 148 9.89 -9.14 -6.01
N THR A 149 10.69 -8.68 -5.04
CA THR A 149 10.38 -7.45 -4.28
C THR A 149 11.57 -6.53 -4.16
N ASP A 150 11.31 -5.22 -4.08
CA ASP A 150 12.32 -4.22 -3.79
C ASP A 150 11.79 -3.14 -2.81
N TYR A 151 12.72 -2.44 -2.17
CA TYR A 151 12.46 -1.52 -1.06
C TYR A 151 13.24 -0.21 -1.24
N PRO A 152 12.81 0.69 -2.15
CA PRO A 152 13.58 1.88 -2.51
C PRO A 152 14.01 2.74 -1.34
N LEU A 153 13.12 2.95 -0.34
CA LEU A 153 13.45 3.80 0.81
C LEU A 153 14.51 3.19 1.75
N ALA A 154 14.70 1.87 1.70
CA ALA A 154 15.69 1.17 2.51
C ALA A 154 17.00 0.91 1.75
N LEU A 155 16.92 0.57 0.46
CA LEU A 155 18.03 -0.01 -0.30
C LEU A 155 18.64 0.94 -1.32
N TRP A 156 17.87 1.89 -1.90
CA TRP A 156 18.40 2.80 -2.92
C TRP A 156 19.13 3.97 -2.26
N SER A 157 20.42 4.13 -2.60
CA SER A 157 21.26 5.25 -2.14
C SER A 157 21.14 6.50 -3.02
N ASP A 158 20.67 6.33 -4.25
CA ASP A 158 20.61 7.32 -5.32
C ASP A 158 19.19 7.86 -5.54
N ARG A 159 18.37 7.90 -4.51
CA ARG A 159 17.01 8.45 -4.57
C ARG A 159 17.03 9.93 -4.91
N THR A 160 16.07 10.35 -5.72
CA THR A 160 15.96 11.69 -6.27
C THR A 160 15.04 12.62 -5.48
N ILE A 161 14.29 12.08 -4.49
CA ILE A 161 13.30 12.81 -3.70
C ILE A 161 13.27 12.31 -2.25
N ASN A 162 13.14 13.22 -1.30
CA ASN A 162 13.01 12.92 0.13
C ASN A 162 11.66 13.32 0.71
N SER A 163 10.94 14.23 0.04
CA SER A 163 9.60 14.65 0.42
C SER A 163 8.76 14.93 -0.83
N THR A 164 7.48 14.53 -0.80
CA THR A 164 6.55 14.84 -1.89
C THR A 164 6.30 16.34 -2.06
N ARG A 165 6.66 17.17 -1.07
CA ARG A 165 6.65 18.63 -1.19
C ARG A 165 7.61 19.15 -2.25
N GLU A 166 8.69 18.44 -2.53
CA GLU A 166 9.65 18.79 -3.58
C GLU A 166 9.03 18.77 -4.99
N VAL A 167 7.90 18.10 -5.13
CA VAL A 167 7.08 18.08 -6.35
C VAL A 167 5.73 18.80 -6.17
N GLY A 168 5.61 19.66 -5.15
CA GLY A 168 4.42 20.45 -4.90
C GLY A 168 3.24 19.71 -4.27
N ILE A 169 3.46 18.49 -3.73
CA ILE A 169 2.39 17.67 -3.14
C ILE A 169 2.62 17.54 -1.63
N ASP A 170 1.72 18.16 -0.84
CA ASP A 170 1.76 18.02 0.61
C ASP A 170 1.45 16.58 1.05
N PRO A 171 2.24 16.02 2.00
CA PRO A 171 1.90 14.76 2.64
C PRO A 171 0.51 14.78 3.26
N PRO A 172 -0.11 13.60 3.48
CA PRO A 172 -1.42 13.53 4.13
C PRO A 172 -1.47 14.30 5.44
N SER A 173 -2.46 15.19 5.59
CA SER A 173 -2.71 15.99 6.81
C SER A 173 -3.00 15.11 8.04
N ALA A 174 -3.41 13.86 7.80
CA ALA A 174 -3.58 12.85 8.83
C ALA A 174 -2.35 12.71 9.77
N TYR A 175 -1.14 13.01 9.28
CA TYR A 175 0.09 12.96 10.08
C TYR A 175 0.17 14.04 11.17
N SER A 176 -0.67 15.07 11.13
CA SER A 176 -0.79 16.04 12.23
C SER A 176 -1.42 15.44 13.50
N LYS A 177 -2.22 14.39 13.35
CA LYS A 177 -2.92 13.71 14.44
C LYS A 177 -2.49 12.27 14.63
N PHE A 178 -2.23 11.55 13.54
CA PHE A 178 -1.90 10.14 13.51
C PHE A 178 -0.45 9.91 13.12
N LYS A 179 0.20 8.96 13.74
CA LYS A 179 1.55 8.54 13.38
C LYS A 179 1.65 7.90 11.99
N HIS A 180 0.55 7.32 11.50
CA HIS A 180 0.48 6.62 10.22
C HIS A 180 -0.85 6.92 9.51
N ALA A 181 -0.84 6.93 8.19
CA ALA A 181 -2.04 7.00 7.34
C ALA A 181 -2.82 5.68 7.37
N ASN A 182 -3.47 5.40 8.49
CA ASN A 182 -4.28 4.20 8.71
C ASN A 182 -5.77 4.52 8.53
N CYS A 183 -6.60 3.46 8.39
CA CYS A 183 -8.05 3.59 8.55
C CYS A 183 -8.37 4.16 9.94
N ILE A 184 -9.43 4.96 10.06
CA ILE A 184 -10.01 5.32 11.35
C ILE A 184 -10.43 4.02 12.07
N GLY A 185 -10.02 3.84 13.33
CA GLY A 185 -10.25 2.60 14.06
C GLY A 185 -9.41 1.41 13.59
N CYS A 186 -8.18 1.65 13.13
CA CYS A 186 -7.27 0.60 12.69
C CYS A 186 -6.90 -0.36 13.80
N LEU A 187 -7.25 -1.64 13.65
CA LEU A 187 -7.01 -2.70 14.63
C LEU A 187 -5.51 -3.05 14.84
N LYS A 188 -4.64 -2.59 13.94
CA LYS A 188 -3.17 -2.76 14.05
C LYS A 188 -2.49 -1.58 14.73
N ALA A 189 -3.22 -0.50 14.97
CA ALA A 189 -2.67 0.71 15.52
C ALA A 189 -2.53 0.61 17.05
N GLY A 190 -1.54 1.33 17.59
CA GLY A 190 -1.31 1.41 19.02
C GLY A 190 -2.28 2.37 19.73
N TRP A 191 -2.10 2.51 21.04
CA TRP A 191 -2.96 3.31 21.92
C TRP A 191 -3.10 4.77 21.48
N GLN A 192 -2.05 5.41 20.97
CA GLN A 192 -2.08 6.80 20.49
C GLN A 192 -3.13 6.99 19.39
N HIS A 193 -3.21 6.07 18.44
CA HIS A 193 -4.22 6.12 17.38
C HIS A 193 -5.64 6.02 17.96
N TRP A 194 -5.86 5.09 18.87
CA TRP A 194 -7.18 4.91 19.50
C TRP A 194 -7.58 6.08 20.39
N TYR A 195 -6.61 6.72 21.06
CA TYR A 195 -6.86 7.96 21.79
C TYR A 195 -7.35 9.08 20.86
N VAL A 196 -6.70 9.26 19.70
CA VAL A 196 -7.11 10.25 18.69
C VAL A 196 -8.51 9.91 18.14
N VAL A 197 -8.77 8.63 17.85
CA VAL A 197 -10.10 8.19 17.38
C VAL A 197 -11.18 8.52 18.43
N PHE A 198 -10.95 8.17 19.68
CA PHE A 198 -11.89 8.47 20.76
C PHE A 198 -12.18 9.97 20.90
N CYS A 199 -11.16 10.83 20.78
CA CYS A 199 -11.31 12.27 20.92
C CYS A 199 -11.97 12.97 19.73
N HIS A 200 -11.80 12.46 18.52
CA HIS A 200 -12.15 13.17 17.27
C HIS A 200 -13.15 12.44 16.37
N TYR A 201 -13.44 11.17 16.65
CA TYR A 201 -14.31 10.31 15.83
C TYR A 201 -15.17 9.40 16.74
N PRO A 202 -15.99 10.00 17.66
CA PRO A 202 -16.78 9.24 18.63
C PRO A 202 -17.88 8.39 17.98
#